data_7aab77fc28f814ed3a85e28504481847
#
_entry.id   7aab77fc28f814ed3a85e28504481847
#
_cell.length_a   1.000
_cell.length_b   1.000
_cell.length_c   1.000
_cell.angle_alpha   90.00
_cell.angle_beta   90.00
_cell.angle_gamma   90.00
#
_symmetry.space_group_name_H-M   'P 1'
#
loop_
_entity.id
_entity.type
_entity.pdbx_description
1 polymer ?
#
loop_
_entity_poly.entity_id
_entity_poly.type
_entity_poly.pdbx_seq_one_letter_code
_entity_poly.pdbx_strand_id
1 'polypeptide(L)'
;FMMVDDFWGEAEWHDFYGAIKQVFPDREPVELPYEHPIFHCVYDLPNKPQIPSLGAAQAGRSRGITWERSDAQEVHYKGIFDDKGRMMVMVCHNTDLGDGWEREGQDPWYFKEFSEKLAYPLGINIVFYAMTH
;
A
#
# COMPACT_ATOMS: atom_id res chain seq x y z
N PHE A 1 7.71 13.76 2.45
CA PHE A 1 7.31 12.35 2.33
C PHE A 1 6.33 12.17 1.17
N MET A 2 6.56 11.19 0.34
CA MET A 2 5.71 10.86 -0.79
C MET A 2 5.16 9.43 -0.62
N MET A 3 3.88 9.23 -0.94
CA MET A 3 3.29 7.90 -1.04
C MET A 3 2.86 7.66 -2.49
N VAL A 4 3.12 6.48 -3.00
CA VAL A 4 2.67 6.01 -4.33
C VAL A 4 1.81 4.78 -4.12
N ASP A 5 0.64 4.76 -4.72
CA ASP A 5 -0.40 3.77 -4.50
C ASP A 5 -1.17 3.48 -5.79
N ASP A 6 -1.99 2.43 -5.78
CA ASP A 6 -2.89 2.05 -6.85
C ASP A 6 -2.20 1.77 -8.19
N PHE A 7 -1.26 0.82 -8.16
CA PHE A 7 -0.67 0.25 -9.37
C PHE A 7 -0.40 -1.25 -9.18
N TRP A 8 -0.57 -2.02 -10.25
CA TRP A 8 -0.74 -3.46 -10.15
C TRP A 8 0.05 -4.24 -11.19
N GLY A 9 0.68 -5.33 -10.76
CA GLY A 9 1.39 -6.27 -11.61
C GLY A 9 2.77 -5.79 -12.05
N GLU A 10 3.43 -6.64 -12.82
CA GLU A 10 4.84 -6.43 -13.20
C GLU A 10 5.03 -5.30 -14.21
N ALA A 11 4.08 -5.11 -15.13
CA ALA A 11 4.20 -4.05 -16.14
C ALA A 11 4.16 -2.66 -15.51
N GLU A 12 3.20 -2.40 -14.62
CA GLU A 12 3.09 -1.11 -13.94
C GLU A 12 4.23 -0.91 -12.93
N TRP A 13 4.70 -1.98 -12.30
CA TRP A 13 5.93 -1.92 -11.49
C TRP A 13 7.12 -1.46 -12.32
N HIS A 14 7.30 -2.02 -13.50
CA HIS A 14 8.42 -1.68 -14.38
C HIS A 14 8.37 -0.20 -14.82
N ASP A 15 7.18 0.30 -15.17
CA ASP A 15 6.97 1.69 -15.55
C ASP A 15 7.25 2.63 -14.37
N PHE A 16 6.71 2.32 -13.20
CA PHE A 16 7.00 3.06 -11.96
C PHE A 16 8.50 3.06 -11.65
N TYR A 17 9.15 1.90 -11.69
CA TYR A 17 10.57 1.79 -11.39
C TYR A 17 11.41 2.63 -12.33
N GLY A 18 11.13 2.61 -13.64
CA GLY A 18 11.80 3.46 -14.61
C GLY A 18 11.65 4.96 -14.33
N ALA A 19 10.45 5.37 -13.92
CA ALA A 19 10.17 6.77 -13.57
C ALA A 19 10.87 7.20 -12.26
N ILE A 20 10.76 6.39 -11.21
CA ILE A 20 11.35 6.75 -9.91
C ILE A 20 12.87 6.77 -9.92
N LYS A 21 13.50 5.95 -10.77
CA LYS A 21 14.95 5.96 -10.97
C LYS A 21 15.47 7.22 -11.67
N GLN A 22 14.62 7.97 -12.37
CA GLN A 22 14.98 9.31 -12.88
C GLN A 22 15.06 10.34 -11.75
N VAL A 23 14.25 10.16 -10.69
CA VAL A 23 14.25 11.05 -9.51
C VAL A 23 15.33 10.66 -8.52
N PHE A 24 15.51 9.37 -8.29
CA PHE A 24 16.47 8.80 -7.34
C PHE A 24 17.41 7.78 -8.03
N PRO A 25 18.34 8.24 -8.87
CA PRO A 25 19.20 7.33 -9.65
C PRO A 25 20.04 6.39 -8.78
N ASP A 26 20.48 6.87 -7.62
CA ASP A 26 21.38 6.16 -6.71
C ASP A 26 20.68 5.44 -5.54
N ARG A 27 19.34 5.35 -5.57
CA ARG A 27 18.56 4.72 -4.50
C ARG A 27 17.64 3.64 -5.05
N GLU A 28 17.48 2.59 -4.25
CA GLU A 28 16.57 1.48 -4.58
C GLU A 28 15.35 1.47 -3.66
N PRO A 29 14.15 1.16 -4.19
CA PRO A 29 13.01 0.81 -3.36
C PRO A 29 13.27 -0.52 -2.63
N VAL A 30 13.32 -0.47 -1.30
CA VAL A 30 13.61 -1.63 -0.45
C VAL A 30 12.32 -2.18 0.14
N GLU A 31 12.08 -3.48 0.04
CA GLU A 31 10.91 -4.13 0.64
C GLU A 31 10.90 -3.91 2.16
N LEU A 32 9.77 -3.45 2.68
CA LEU A 32 9.55 -3.29 4.12
C LEU A 32 9.13 -4.66 4.70
N PRO A 33 9.89 -5.22 5.64
CA PRO A 33 9.47 -6.44 6.33
C PRO A 33 8.21 -6.15 7.16
N TYR A 34 7.44 -7.20 7.48
CA TYR A 34 6.22 -7.05 8.27
C TYR A 34 6.48 -6.40 9.65
N GLU A 35 7.65 -6.67 10.23
CA GLU A 35 8.10 -6.12 11.53
C GLU A 35 8.45 -4.62 11.47
N HIS A 36 8.41 -4.01 10.27
CA HIS A 36 8.72 -2.59 10.13
C HIS A 36 7.75 -1.73 10.94
N PRO A 37 8.22 -0.72 11.70
CA PRO A 37 7.37 0.08 12.60
C PRO A 37 6.15 0.71 11.94
N ILE A 38 6.19 0.97 10.63
CA ILE A 38 5.05 1.56 9.91
C ILE A 38 3.77 0.71 9.99
N PHE A 39 3.89 -0.61 10.21
CA PHE A 39 2.75 -1.51 10.37
C PHE A 39 2.26 -1.62 11.82
N HIS A 40 2.96 -0.99 12.79
CA HIS A 40 2.73 -1.22 14.23
C HIS A 40 2.75 0.05 15.08
N CYS A 41 3.04 1.23 14.51
CA CYS A 41 3.36 2.42 15.32
C CYS A 41 2.15 3.05 16.06
N VAL A 42 0.93 2.95 15.53
CA VAL A 42 -0.32 3.37 16.18
C VAL A 42 -1.28 2.20 16.26
N TYR A 43 -1.51 1.56 15.13
CA TYR A 43 -2.30 0.34 15.01
C TYR A 43 -1.37 -0.84 14.73
N ASP A 44 -1.58 -1.92 15.46
CA ASP A 44 -0.87 -3.19 15.24
C ASP A 44 -1.62 -4.00 14.17
N LEU A 45 -1.14 -3.91 12.93
CA LEU A 45 -1.78 -4.60 11.81
C LEU A 45 -1.42 -6.10 11.85
N PRO A 46 -2.37 -7.00 11.57
CA PRO A 46 -2.13 -8.45 11.63
C PRO A 46 -1.27 -8.98 10.48
N ASN A 47 -1.14 -8.21 9.40
CA ASN A 47 -0.35 -8.54 8.21
C ASN A 47 -0.09 -7.27 7.39
N LYS A 48 0.62 -7.40 6.27
CA LYS A 48 0.71 -6.34 5.26
C LYS A 48 -0.59 -6.36 4.45
N PRO A 49 -1.47 -5.33 4.56
CA PRO A 49 -2.79 -5.37 3.93
C PRO A 49 -2.71 -5.37 2.40
N GLN A 50 -3.57 -6.13 1.75
CA GLN A 50 -3.89 -5.95 0.34
C GLN A 50 -5.32 -5.45 0.21
N ILE A 51 -5.49 -4.26 -0.34
CA ILE A 51 -6.79 -3.60 -0.49
C ILE A 51 -7.05 -3.49 -1.99
N PRO A 52 -8.09 -4.15 -2.51
CA PRO A 52 -8.50 -3.99 -3.90
C PRO A 52 -9.33 -2.71 -4.07
N SER A 53 -9.45 -2.21 -5.29
CA SER A 53 -10.48 -1.23 -5.62
C SER A 53 -11.88 -1.77 -5.28
N LEU A 54 -12.84 -0.87 -5.09
CA LEU A 54 -14.21 -1.27 -4.75
C LEU A 54 -14.78 -2.25 -5.79
N GLY A 55 -14.57 -1.99 -7.08
CA GLY A 55 -15.07 -2.85 -8.15
C GLY A 55 -14.44 -4.24 -8.14
N ALA A 56 -13.13 -4.32 -7.93
CA ALA A 56 -12.40 -5.59 -7.84
C ALA A 56 -12.79 -6.37 -6.57
N ALA A 57 -12.97 -5.68 -5.45
CA ALA A 57 -13.45 -6.28 -4.21
C ALA A 57 -14.81 -6.95 -4.38
N GLN A 58 -15.76 -6.24 -5.00
CA GLN A 58 -17.10 -6.77 -5.26
C GLN A 58 -17.05 -7.97 -6.20
N ALA A 59 -16.29 -7.91 -7.29
CA ALA A 59 -16.12 -9.00 -8.23
C ALA A 59 -15.44 -10.23 -7.60
N GLY A 60 -14.48 -10.01 -6.71
CA GLY A 60 -13.70 -11.06 -6.03
C GLY A 60 -14.35 -11.63 -4.76
N ARG A 61 -15.42 -11.00 -4.24
CA ARG A 61 -16.00 -11.25 -2.91
C ARG A 61 -16.30 -12.73 -2.63
N SER A 62 -16.96 -13.40 -3.55
CA SER A 62 -17.36 -14.82 -3.35
C SER A 62 -16.17 -15.78 -3.33
N ARG A 63 -15.02 -15.37 -3.83
CA ARG A 63 -13.79 -16.18 -3.92
C ARG A 63 -12.70 -15.73 -2.96
N GLY A 64 -12.93 -14.67 -2.19
CA GLY A 64 -11.94 -14.09 -1.29
C GLY A 64 -10.72 -13.50 -2.01
N ILE A 65 -10.88 -13.06 -3.27
CA ILE A 65 -9.80 -12.49 -4.07
C ILE A 65 -9.65 -11.00 -3.74
N THR A 66 -8.42 -10.58 -3.42
CA THR A 66 -8.06 -9.21 -3.08
C THR A 66 -7.09 -8.57 -4.07
N TRP A 67 -6.67 -9.29 -5.09
CA TRP A 67 -5.79 -8.79 -6.16
C TRP A 67 -6.59 -8.49 -7.43
N GLU A 68 -6.10 -7.54 -8.21
CA GLU A 68 -6.78 -7.09 -9.44
C GLU A 68 -6.25 -7.78 -10.71
N ARG A 69 -5.05 -8.35 -10.63
CA ARG A 69 -4.39 -9.03 -11.76
C ARG A 69 -3.78 -10.34 -11.29
N SER A 70 -3.67 -11.31 -12.18
CA SER A 70 -3.11 -12.63 -11.89
C SER A 70 -1.64 -12.60 -11.44
N ASP A 71 -0.88 -11.59 -11.90
CA ASP A 71 0.52 -11.35 -11.53
C ASP A 71 0.68 -10.39 -10.34
N ALA A 72 -0.41 -10.07 -9.63
CA ALA A 72 -0.45 -9.11 -8.53
C ALA A 72 -1.01 -9.71 -7.23
N GLN A 73 -0.83 -11.02 -7.04
CA GLN A 73 -1.41 -11.72 -5.89
C GLN A 73 -0.72 -11.37 -4.57
N GLU A 74 0.55 -11.01 -4.63
CA GLU A 74 1.33 -10.61 -3.47
C GLU A 74 1.41 -9.08 -3.38
N VAL A 75 1.08 -8.54 -2.20
CA VAL A 75 1.23 -7.11 -1.92
C VAL A 75 2.67 -6.78 -1.53
N HIS A 76 3.17 -5.66 -2.03
CA HIS A 76 4.49 -5.16 -1.70
C HIS A 76 4.42 -3.73 -1.16
N TYR A 77 5.05 -3.52 -0.01
CA TYR A 77 5.32 -2.20 0.54
C TYR A 77 6.81 -1.96 0.56
N LYS A 78 7.27 -0.94 -0.17
CA LYS A 78 8.69 -0.63 -0.28
C LYS A 78 8.97 0.79 0.19
N GLY A 79 10.16 1.02 0.70
CA GLY A 79 10.64 2.35 1.10
C GLY A 79 11.83 2.79 0.28
N ILE A 80 11.90 4.09 -0.04
CA ILE A 80 13.13 4.75 -0.49
C ILE A 80 13.61 5.64 0.64
N PHE A 81 14.86 5.45 1.05
CA PHE A 81 15.42 6.09 2.25
C PHE A 81 16.53 7.10 1.90
N ASP A 82 16.64 8.15 2.72
CA ASP A 82 17.76 9.09 2.66
C ASP A 82 19.02 8.49 3.33
N ASP A 83 20.13 9.25 3.30
CA ASP A 83 21.42 8.82 3.87
C ASP A 83 21.39 8.68 5.41
N LYS A 84 20.35 9.20 6.05
CA LYS A 84 20.13 9.11 7.51
C LYS A 84 19.18 7.97 7.87
N GLY A 85 18.73 7.19 6.88
CA GLY A 85 17.77 6.10 7.07
C GLY A 85 16.31 6.56 7.24
N ARG A 86 16.01 7.84 6.93
CA ARG A 86 14.64 8.33 6.96
C ARG A 86 13.93 7.99 5.66
N MET A 87 12.73 7.44 5.76
CA MET A 87 11.91 7.14 4.58
C MET A 87 11.43 8.43 3.89
N MET A 88 11.76 8.57 2.61
CA MET A 88 11.32 9.69 1.77
C MET A 88 10.11 9.31 0.93
N VAL A 89 10.04 8.07 0.48
CA VAL A 89 8.97 7.55 -0.37
C VAL A 89 8.50 6.22 0.19
N MET A 90 7.19 6.06 0.31
CA MET A 90 6.53 4.78 0.52
C MET A 90 5.83 4.36 -0.77
N VAL A 91 6.10 3.15 -1.20
CA VAL A 91 5.54 2.55 -2.40
C VAL A 91 4.61 1.42 -2.00
N CYS A 92 3.33 1.53 -2.38
CA CYS A 92 2.28 0.55 -2.13
C CYS A 92 1.92 -0.12 -3.45
N HIS A 93 2.56 -1.24 -3.75
CA HIS A 93 2.39 -1.99 -5.00
C HIS A 93 1.46 -3.18 -4.80
N ASN A 94 0.58 -3.42 -5.75
CA ASN A 94 -0.47 -4.44 -5.70
C ASN A 94 -1.49 -4.20 -4.58
N THR A 95 -1.86 -2.95 -4.37
CA THR A 95 -2.87 -2.52 -3.42
C THR A 95 -3.41 -1.14 -3.81
N ASP A 96 -4.62 -0.81 -3.37
CA ASP A 96 -5.32 0.45 -3.59
C ASP A 96 -5.84 0.98 -2.25
N LEU A 97 -4.94 1.62 -1.51
CA LEU A 97 -5.29 2.28 -0.25
C LEU A 97 -6.25 3.45 -0.47
N GLY A 98 -6.11 4.12 -1.62
CA GLY A 98 -6.94 5.25 -2.01
C GLY A 98 -8.42 4.90 -2.03
N ASP A 99 -8.81 3.84 -2.72
CA ASP A 99 -10.20 3.35 -2.74
C ASP A 99 -10.69 2.99 -1.33
N GLY A 100 -9.81 2.41 -0.50
CA GLY A 100 -10.13 2.12 0.90
C GLY A 100 -10.52 3.35 1.72
N TRP A 101 -10.04 4.54 1.36
CA TRP A 101 -10.38 5.79 2.03
C TRP A 101 -11.54 6.53 1.35
N GLU A 102 -11.57 6.62 0.02
CA GLU A 102 -12.54 7.44 -0.71
C GLU A 102 -13.85 6.72 -1.05
N ARG A 103 -13.87 5.38 -1.09
CA ARG A 103 -15.04 4.57 -1.44
C ARG A 103 -15.81 4.04 -0.23
N GLU A 104 -15.45 4.44 0.96
CA GLU A 104 -16.02 3.94 2.22
C GLU A 104 -17.54 3.98 2.31
N GLY A 105 -18.17 5.03 1.79
CA GLY A 105 -19.62 5.24 1.83
C GLY A 105 -20.43 4.51 0.78
N GLN A 106 -19.78 3.81 -0.16
CA GLN A 106 -20.46 3.24 -1.32
C GLN A 106 -20.97 1.81 -1.08
N ASP A 107 -20.28 1.04 -0.23
CA ASP A 107 -20.62 -0.35 0.07
C ASP A 107 -20.31 -0.66 1.54
N PRO A 108 -21.32 -0.97 2.39
CA PRO A 108 -21.10 -1.26 3.81
C PRO A 108 -20.20 -2.46 4.07
N TRP A 109 -20.18 -3.44 3.17
CA TRP A 109 -19.28 -4.59 3.29
C TRP A 109 -17.84 -4.19 2.99
N TYR A 110 -17.62 -3.42 1.92
CA TYR A 110 -16.29 -2.90 1.58
C TYR A 110 -15.73 -2.04 2.71
N PHE A 111 -16.56 -1.15 3.27
CA PHE A 111 -16.18 -0.34 4.42
C PHE A 111 -15.67 -1.19 5.58
N LYS A 112 -16.44 -2.23 5.97
CA LYS A 112 -16.04 -3.07 7.10
C LYS A 112 -14.82 -3.93 6.85
N GLU A 113 -14.69 -4.47 5.64
CA GLU A 113 -13.62 -5.44 5.36
C GLU A 113 -12.30 -4.76 4.97
N PHE A 114 -12.35 -3.62 4.29
CA PHE A 114 -11.15 -2.96 3.77
C PHE A 114 -10.91 -1.58 4.39
N SER A 115 -11.89 -0.70 4.46
CA SER A 115 -11.70 0.65 4.98
C SER A 115 -11.39 0.66 6.48
N GLU A 116 -12.33 0.16 7.29
CA GLU A 116 -12.27 0.21 8.75
C GLU A 116 -11.15 -0.67 9.32
N LYS A 117 -11.00 -1.89 8.81
CA LYS A 117 -10.03 -2.86 9.35
C LYS A 117 -8.60 -2.64 8.87
N LEU A 118 -8.41 -2.11 7.67
CA LEU A 118 -7.11 -2.13 7.00
C LEU A 118 -6.64 -0.75 6.52
N ALA A 119 -7.42 -0.07 5.66
CA ALA A 119 -6.98 1.15 5.01
C ALA A 119 -6.82 2.32 5.97
N TYR A 120 -7.78 2.55 6.87
CA TYR A 120 -7.66 3.59 7.89
C TYR A 120 -6.54 3.32 8.88
N PRO A 121 -6.44 2.13 9.49
CA PRO A 121 -5.33 1.81 10.38
C PRO A 121 -3.97 2.02 9.72
N LEU A 122 -3.77 1.52 8.50
CA LEU A 122 -2.51 1.72 7.79
C LEU A 122 -2.28 3.18 7.42
N GLY A 123 -3.30 3.91 6.96
CA GLY A 123 -3.18 5.33 6.63
C GLY A 123 -2.76 6.18 7.83
N ILE A 124 -3.35 5.92 9.00
CA ILE A 124 -2.97 6.59 10.25
C ILE A 124 -1.51 6.25 10.62
N ASN A 125 -1.13 4.98 10.52
CA ASN A 125 0.24 4.57 10.75
C ASN A 125 1.24 5.28 9.81
N ILE A 126 0.92 5.38 8.52
CA ILE A 126 1.78 6.06 7.53
C ILE A 126 1.99 7.52 7.91
N VAL A 127 0.91 8.25 8.20
CA VAL A 127 0.98 9.67 8.59
C VAL A 127 1.80 9.84 9.87
N PHE A 128 1.51 9.04 10.90
CA PHE A 128 2.23 9.08 12.17
C PHE A 128 3.72 8.75 11.98
N TYR A 129 4.02 7.70 11.25
CA TYR A 129 5.41 7.31 10.97
C TYR A 129 6.16 8.42 10.23
N ALA A 130 5.57 9.01 9.18
CA ALA A 130 6.19 10.08 8.41
C ALA A 130 6.46 11.35 9.25
N MET A 131 5.65 11.59 10.28
CA MET A 131 5.81 12.75 11.16
C MET A 131 6.81 12.53 12.30
N THR A 132 7.10 11.27 12.66
CA THR A 132 7.89 10.93 13.87
C THR A 132 9.21 10.24 13.58
N HIS A 133 9.43 9.80 12.36
CA HIS A 133 10.63 9.11 11.91
C HIS A 133 11.23 9.81 10.69
#